data_81e9b32b57d744f023c305b102ad9961
#
_entry.id   81e9b32b57d744f023c305b102ad9961
#
_cell.length_a   1.000
_cell.length_b   1.000
_cell.length_c   1.000
_cell.angle_alpha   90.00
_cell.angle_beta   90.00
_cell.angle_gamma   90.00
#
_symmetry.space_group_name_H-M   'P 1'
#
loop_
_entity.id
_entity.type
_entity.pdbx_description
1 polymer ?
#
loop_
_entity_poly.entity_id
_entity_poly.type
_entity_poly.pdbx_seq_one_letter_code
_entity_poly.pdbx_strand_id
1 'polypeptide(L)'
;LRANQPMLVTRHWPEPISGEAPVARMVDWLIDEMASLLMTQEQQARQFELGWQYTDGTTAHMQFRLSRASNDRLIIRRLCADAASRIDAKFGIDYSWMRASGLVDYKPVTALLGTDQTGLAEIELEHMIDVLAARLGPEKVRRAIPCDSWHVEKSEERVAVTEAEGRHHDWQIEMPSILSAPRPVRLLNIAEPITTISVLPDHPPQQLVWRKKHWKVTQASGPERVGPAWWQADLKDSRSRDYYRLQLSQGPRIWVFREGLAERGDKIGWYMQGFFC
;
A
#
# COMPACT_ATOMS: atom_id res chain seq x y z
N LEU A 1 -14.47 6.28 -26.18
CA LEU A 1 -14.45 5.67 -24.84
C LEU A 1 -15.79 4.95 -24.67
N ARG A 2 -15.84 3.64 -24.95
CA ARG A 2 -17.00 2.82 -24.55
C ARG A 2 -17.01 2.80 -23.04
N ALA A 3 -18.06 3.35 -22.43
CA ALA A 3 -18.32 3.14 -21.01
C ALA A 3 -18.38 1.63 -20.78
N ASN A 4 -17.47 1.12 -19.97
CA ASN A 4 -17.36 -0.29 -19.65
C ASN A 4 -18.58 -0.65 -18.79
N GLN A 5 -19.68 -1.08 -19.44
CA GLN A 5 -20.90 -1.45 -18.72
C GLN A 5 -20.58 -2.67 -17.86
N PRO A 6 -20.98 -2.68 -16.58
CA PRO A 6 -20.73 -3.81 -15.71
C PRO A 6 -21.46 -5.06 -16.25
N MET A 7 -20.83 -6.21 -16.15
CA MET A 7 -21.47 -7.49 -16.42
C MET A 7 -22.33 -7.88 -15.24
N LEU A 8 -23.50 -8.44 -15.50
CA LEU A 8 -24.48 -8.79 -14.49
C LEU A 8 -25.04 -10.20 -14.77
N VAL A 9 -24.97 -11.04 -13.76
CA VAL A 9 -25.64 -12.34 -13.70
C VAL A 9 -26.68 -12.27 -12.62
N THR A 10 -27.89 -12.72 -12.92
CA THR A 10 -29.01 -12.69 -11.97
C THR A 10 -29.76 -14.01 -11.96
N ARG A 11 -30.34 -14.33 -10.82
CA ARG A 11 -31.25 -15.49 -10.72
C ARG A 11 -32.36 -15.26 -9.74
N HIS A 12 -33.57 -15.61 -10.17
CA HIS A 12 -34.76 -15.75 -9.31
C HIS A 12 -34.89 -17.20 -8.87
N TRP A 13 -35.15 -17.40 -7.58
CA TRP A 13 -35.26 -18.74 -6.99
C TRP A 13 -36.73 -19.05 -6.74
N PRO A 14 -37.29 -20.12 -7.37
CA PRO A 14 -38.70 -20.47 -7.22
C PRO A 14 -39.11 -20.76 -5.77
N GLU A 15 -38.14 -21.32 -5.01
CA GLU A 15 -38.28 -21.53 -3.57
C GLU A 15 -37.21 -20.69 -2.86
N PRO A 16 -37.59 -19.94 -1.82
CA PRO A 16 -36.65 -19.13 -1.07
C PRO A 16 -35.51 -19.96 -0.48
N ILE A 17 -34.28 -19.52 -0.77
CA ILE A 17 -33.07 -20.19 -0.27
C ILE A 17 -32.88 -19.83 1.20
N SER A 18 -32.77 -20.84 2.05
CA SER A 18 -32.46 -20.71 3.46
C SER A 18 -31.48 -21.78 3.91
N GLY A 19 -30.65 -21.44 4.92
CA GLY A 19 -29.60 -22.31 5.45
C GLY A 19 -28.29 -22.23 4.69
N GLU A 20 -27.22 -22.62 5.35
CA GLU A 20 -25.83 -22.42 4.90
C GLU A 20 -25.50 -23.18 3.60
N ALA A 21 -25.87 -24.46 3.51
CA ALA A 21 -25.53 -25.29 2.36
C ALA A 21 -26.25 -24.85 1.06
N PRO A 22 -27.56 -24.47 1.05
CA PRO A 22 -28.20 -23.89 -0.11
C PRO A 22 -27.62 -22.53 -0.50
N VAL A 23 -27.27 -21.67 0.46
CA VAL A 23 -26.61 -20.38 0.21
C VAL A 23 -25.24 -20.60 -0.45
N ALA A 24 -24.45 -21.56 0.02
CA ALA A 24 -23.16 -21.88 -0.60
C ALA A 24 -23.34 -22.30 -2.08
N ARG A 25 -24.35 -23.13 -2.38
CA ARG A 25 -24.66 -23.52 -3.77
C ARG A 25 -25.13 -22.35 -4.63
N MET A 26 -25.88 -21.42 -4.06
CA MET A 26 -26.28 -20.18 -4.74
C MET A 26 -25.06 -19.35 -5.13
N VAL A 27 -24.14 -19.14 -4.20
CA VAL A 27 -22.91 -18.39 -4.43
C VAL A 27 -22.06 -19.08 -5.49
N ASP A 28 -21.87 -20.39 -5.39
CA ASP A 28 -21.12 -21.17 -6.38
C ASP A 28 -21.70 -21.05 -7.79
N TRP A 29 -23.02 -21.14 -7.90
CA TRP A 29 -23.70 -20.99 -9.19
C TRP A 29 -23.49 -19.61 -9.80
N LEU A 30 -23.61 -18.53 -9.02
CA LEU A 30 -23.36 -17.16 -9.49
C LEU A 30 -21.92 -16.97 -9.96
N ILE A 31 -20.96 -17.56 -9.26
CA ILE A 31 -19.54 -17.54 -9.64
C ILE A 31 -19.32 -18.26 -10.98
N ASP A 32 -19.91 -19.44 -11.13
CA ASP A 32 -19.77 -20.24 -12.33
C ASP A 32 -20.32 -19.52 -13.57
N GLU A 33 -21.51 -18.92 -13.44
CA GLU A 33 -22.12 -18.16 -14.54
C GLU A 33 -21.33 -16.89 -14.85
N MET A 34 -20.87 -16.17 -13.83
CA MET A 34 -20.07 -14.97 -14.04
C MET A 34 -18.72 -15.29 -14.72
N ALA A 35 -18.01 -16.32 -14.27
CA ALA A 35 -16.77 -16.74 -14.89
C ALA A 35 -16.98 -17.14 -16.37
N SER A 36 -18.05 -17.89 -16.65
CA SER A 36 -18.43 -18.28 -18.01
C SER A 36 -18.76 -17.07 -18.89
N LEU A 37 -19.48 -16.10 -18.35
CA LEU A 37 -19.81 -14.84 -19.05
C LEU A 37 -18.56 -14.04 -19.39
N LEU A 38 -17.66 -13.88 -18.42
CA LEU A 38 -16.39 -13.16 -18.61
C LEU A 38 -15.52 -13.86 -19.68
N MET A 39 -15.43 -15.18 -19.64
CA MET A 39 -14.69 -15.94 -20.66
C MET A 39 -15.31 -15.80 -22.06
N THR A 40 -16.62 -15.88 -22.19
CA THR A 40 -17.34 -15.76 -23.46
C THR A 40 -17.17 -14.37 -24.08
N GLN A 41 -17.06 -13.34 -23.25
CA GLN A 41 -16.85 -11.96 -23.69
C GLN A 41 -15.36 -11.59 -23.80
N GLU A 42 -14.45 -12.56 -23.62
CA GLU A 42 -13.00 -12.33 -23.62
C GLU A 42 -12.58 -11.18 -22.70
N GLN A 43 -13.18 -11.12 -21.50
CA GLN A 43 -12.89 -10.08 -20.52
C GLN A 43 -12.46 -10.66 -19.18
N GLN A 44 -11.82 -9.83 -18.40
CA GLN A 44 -11.45 -10.06 -17.00
C GLN A 44 -12.00 -8.92 -16.15
N ALA A 45 -12.33 -9.20 -14.89
CA ALA A 45 -12.86 -8.21 -13.96
C ALA A 45 -12.00 -8.08 -12.71
N ARG A 46 -12.00 -6.89 -12.11
CA ARG A 46 -11.32 -6.61 -10.84
C ARG A 46 -12.24 -6.49 -9.66
N GLN A 47 -13.47 -6.11 -9.91
CA GLN A 47 -14.45 -5.87 -8.85
C GLN A 47 -15.66 -6.77 -9.06
N PHE A 48 -16.05 -7.42 -7.99
CA PHE A 48 -17.24 -8.27 -7.95
C PHE A 48 -18.14 -7.79 -6.83
N GLU A 49 -19.41 -7.70 -7.10
CA GLU A 49 -20.46 -7.44 -6.13
C GLU A 49 -21.42 -8.62 -6.13
N LEU A 50 -21.55 -9.28 -5.00
CA LEU A 50 -22.52 -10.33 -4.75
C LEU A 50 -23.67 -9.71 -3.97
N GLY A 51 -24.88 -9.78 -4.50
CA GLY A 51 -26.06 -9.25 -3.86
C GLY A 51 -27.21 -10.24 -3.82
N TRP A 52 -28.12 -10.01 -2.89
CA TRP A 52 -29.32 -10.83 -2.73
C TRP A 52 -30.48 -10.01 -2.18
N GLN A 53 -31.68 -10.45 -2.49
CA GLN A 53 -32.94 -9.92 -1.99
C GLN A 53 -33.63 -11.00 -1.16
N TYR A 54 -34.15 -10.59 -0.02
CA TYR A 54 -34.90 -11.43 0.86
C TYR A 54 -36.39 -11.41 0.46
N THR A 55 -37.16 -12.41 0.92
CA THR A 55 -38.59 -12.51 0.68
C THR A 55 -39.42 -11.33 1.24
N ASP A 56 -38.87 -10.57 2.18
CA ASP A 56 -39.48 -9.34 2.69
C ASP A 56 -39.19 -8.09 1.82
N GLY A 57 -38.46 -8.27 0.70
CA GLY A 57 -38.08 -7.21 -0.23
C GLY A 57 -36.84 -6.45 0.16
N THR A 58 -36.24 -6.71 1.32
CA THR A 58 -34.95 -6.08 1.70
C THR A 58 -33.81 -6.66 0.89
N THR A 59 -32.76 -5.85 0.64
CA THR A 59 -31.59 -6.24 -0.13
C THR A 59 -30.32 -6.10 0.68
N ALA A 60 -29.35 -6.97 0.42
CA ALA A 60 -28.01 -6.86 0.96
C ALA A 60 -26.98 -7.20 -0.13
N HIS A 61 -25.78 -6.74 0.03
CA HIS A 61 -24.68 -7.02 -0.91
C HIS A 61 -23.32 -7.01 -0.22
N MET A 62 -22.37 -7.67 -0.85
CA MET A 62 -20.96 -7.68 -0.49
C MET A 62 -20.12 -7.32 -1.71
N GLN A 63 -19.05 -6.58 -1.51
CA GLN A 63 -18.12 -6.20 -2.56
C GLN A 63 -16.77 -6.85 -2.33
N PHE A 64 -16.17 -7.32 -3.42
CA PHE A 64 -14.88 -7.94 -3.46
C PHE A 64 -14.03 -7.28 -4.54
N ARG A 65 -12.74 -7.15 -4.30
CA ARG A 65 -11.81 -6.57 -5.26
C ARG A 65 -10.56 -7.41 -5.34
N LEU A 66 -10.14 -7.71 -6.57
CA LEU A 66 -8.87 -8.36 -6.88
C LEU A 66 -7.79 -7.31 -7.11
N SER A 67 -6.56 -7.61 -6.75
CA SER A 67 -5.37 -6.83 -7.09
C SER A 67 -5.12 -6.84 -8.60
N ARG A 68 -5.42 -7.95 -9.26
CA ARG A 68 -5.36 -8.12 -10.71
C ARG A 68 -6.68 -8.60 -11.27
N ALA A 69 -7.05 -8.08 -12.46
CA ALA A 69 -8.25 -8.56 -13.15
C ALA A 69 -8.14 -10.06 -13.46
N SER A 70 -9.23 -10.79 -13.25
CA SER A 70 -9.29 -12.23 -13.53
C SER A 70 -10.67 -12.64 -14.05
N ASN A 71 -10.71 -13.71 -14.86
CA ASN A 71 -11.90 -14.47 -15.24
C ASN A 71 -11.80 -15.93 -14.77
N ASP A 72 -10.75 -16.25 -14.00
CA ASP A 72 -10.55 -17.60 -13.48
C ASP A 72 -11.56 -17.89 -12.37
N ARG A 73 -12.38 -18.92 -12.60
CA ARG A 73 -13.38 -19.42 -11.66
C ARG A 73 -12.79 -19.73 -10.28
N LEU A 74 -11.60 -20.33 -10.22
CA LEU A 74 -10.98 -20.71 -8.96
C LEU A 74 -10.56 -19.50 -8.15
N ILE A 75 -10.05 -18.45 -8.83
CA ILE A 75 -9.67 -17.20 -8.19
C ILE A 75 -10.91 -16.50 -7.63
N ILE A 76 -11.98 -16.37 -8.45
CA ILE A 76 -13.23 -15.74 -8.02
C ILE A 76 -13.87 -16.53 -6.86
N ARG A 77 -13.85 -17.87 -6.91
CA ARG A 77 -14.38 -18.73 -5.85
C ARG A 77 -13.61 -18.54 -4.54
N ARG A 78 -12.27 -18.47 -4.58
CA ARG A 78 -11.45 -18.22 -3.39
C ARG A 78 -11.69 -16.83 -2.80
N LEU A 79 -11.88 -15.83 -3.64
CA LEU A 79 -12.22 -14.47 -3.21
C LEU A 79 -13.56 -14.44 -2.45
N CYS A 80 -14.53 -15.22 -2.91
CA CYS A 80 -15.87 -15.30 -2.33
C CYS A 80 -16.03 -16.44 -1.30
N ALA A 81 -14.94 -17.17 -0.96
CA ALA A 81 -15.03 -18.38 -0.12
C ALA A 81 -15.71 -18.13 1.24
N ASP A 82 -15.41 -16.99 1.86
CA ASP A 82 -15.98 -16.62 3.15
C ASP A 82 -17.35 -15.89 3.01
N ALA A 83 -17.82 -15.63 1.78
CA ALA A 83 -19.08 -14.90 1.56
C ALA A 83 -20.29 -15.68 2.02
N ALA A 84 -20.36 -16.97 1.68
CA ALA A 84 -21.50 -17.81 2.03
C ALA A 84 -21.73 -17.90 3.54
N SER A 85 -20.67 -17.94 4.34
CA SER A 85 -20.75 -17.98 5.81
C SER A 85 -21.21 -16.65 6.44
N ARG A 86 -21.10 -15.55 5.69
CA ARG A 86 -21.51 -14.21 6.14
C ARG A 86 -22.94 -13.86 5.73
N ILE A 87 -23.54 -14.64 4.83
CA ILE A 87 -24.89 -14.42 4.35
C ILE A 87 -25.87 -15.02 5.37
N ASP A 88 -26.60 -14.14 6.04
CA ASP A 88 -27.68 -14.55 6.94
C ASP A 88 -28.99 -14.66 6.13
N ALA A 89 -29.39 -15.88 5.85
CA ALA A 89 -30.58 -16.16 5.04
C ALA A 89 -31.89 -16.31 5.88
N LYS A 90 -31.97 -15.62 7.01
CA LYS A 90 -33.10 -15.74 7.99
C LYS A 90 -34.49 -15.71 7.38
N PHE A 91 -34.71 -14.83 6.41
CA PHE A 91 -36.04 -14.64 5.78
C PHE A 91 -36.20 -15.37 4.44
N GLY A 92 -35.18 -16.19 4.07
CA GLY A 92 -35.11 -16.76 2.73
C GLY A 92 -34.69 -15.75 1.67
N ILE A 93 -33.92 -16.20 0.70
CA ILE A 93 -33.46 -15.40 -0.45
C ILE A 93 -34.23 -15.87 -1.68
N ASP A 94 -34.94 -14.98 -2.34
CA ASP A 94 -35.70 -15.26 -3.55
C ASP A 94 -35.07 -14.74 -4.84
N TYR A 95 -34.15 -13.77 -4.72
CA TYR A 95 -33.41 -13.21 -5.83
C TYR A 95 -31.96 -12.96 -5.47
N SER A 96 -31.05 -13.26 -6.40
CA SER A 96 -29.62 -13.00 -6.21
C SER A 96 -28.96 -12.54 -7.50
N TRP A 97 -27.87 -11.80 -7.35
CA TRP A 97 -27.08 -11.31 -8.49
C TRP A 97 -25.59 -11.29 -8.18
N MET A 98 -24.81 -11.39 -9.24
CA MET A 98 -23.38 -11.05 -9.21
C MET A 98 -23.11 -10.03 -10.30
N ARG A 99 -22.44 -8.94 -9.94
CA ARG A 99 -22.00 -7.89 -10.85
C ARG A 99 -20.49 -7.88 -10.91
N ALA A 100 -19.94 -7.81 -12.13
CA ALA A 100 -18.51 -7.62 -12.37
C ALA A 100 -18.27 -6.24 -12.99
N SER A 101 -17.27 -5.53 -12.48
CA SER A 101 -16.87 -4.19 -12.94
C SER A 101 -15.34 -4.05 -12.95
N GLY A 102 -14.82 -2.92 -13.44
CA GLY A 102 -13.37 -2.82 -13.69
C GLY A 102 -12.92 -3.80 -14.74
N LEU A 103 -13.70 -3.90 -15.84
CA LEU A 103 -13.47 -4.85 -16.92
C LEU A 103 -12.25 -4.45 -17.75
N VAL A 104 -11.42 -5.41 -18.09
CA VAL A 104 -10.27 -5.30 -19.01
C VAL A 104 -10.32 -6.44 -20.02
N ASP A 105 -9.85 -6.18 -21.24
CA ASP A 105 -9.78 -7.20 -22.27
C ASP A 105 -8.84 -8.34 -21.82
N TYR A 106 -9.29 -9.57 -22.04
CA TYR A 106 -8.48 -10.74 -21.77
C TYR A 106 -7.28 -10.75 -22.71
N LYS A 107 -6.10 -10.62 -22.16
CA LYS A 107 -4.86 -10.90 -22.87
C LYS A 107 -4.40 -12.28 -22.44
N PRO A 108 -4.43 -13.29 -23.35
CA PRO A 108 -3.86 -14.59 -22.99
C PRO A 108 -2.42 -14.33 -22.56
N VAL A 109 -2.12 -14.62 -21.30
CA VAL A 109 -0.73 -14.76 -20.90
C VAL A 109 -0.25 -15.96 -21.69
N THR A 110 0.43 -15.68 -22.81
CA THR A 110 1.22 -16.72 -23.46
C THR A 110 2.12 -17.23 -22.36
N ALA A 111 1.82 -18.43 -21.88
CA ALA A 111 2.67 -19.09 -20.92
C ALA A 111 4.04 -19.06 -21.58
N LEU A 112 4.91 -18.20 -21.08
CA LEU A 112 6.30 -18.18 -21.46
C LEU A 112 6.78 -19.59 -21.15
N LEU A 113 6.92 -20.40 -22.18
CA LEU A 113 7.61 -21.68 -22.18
C LEU A 113 9.09 -21.42 -21.88
N GLY A 114 9.34 -20.94 -20.69
CA GLY A 114 10.62 -20.56 -20.16
C GLY A 114 10.34 -20.04 -18.76
N THR A 115 9.96 -20.94 -17.87
CA THR A 115 9.58 -20.68 -16.49
C THR A 115 10.73 -20.07 -15.74
N ASP A 116 10.78 -18.76 -15.71
CA ASP A 116 11.43 -18.08 -14.61
C ASP A 116 10.56 -18.32 -13.36
N GLN A 117 11.18 -18.93 -12.34
CA GLN A 117 10.55 -19.17 -11.04
C GLN A 117 9.99 -17.89 -10.42
N THR A 118 10.45 -16.72 -10.87
CA THR A 118 9.96 -15.39 -10.52
C THR A 118 8.49 -15.17 -10.90
N GLY A 119 8.04 -15.61 -12.06
CA GLY A 119 6.65 -15.41 -12.50
C GLY A 119 5.63 -16.21 -11.67
N LEU A 120 5.98 -17.43 -11.26
CA LEU A 120 5.11 -18.23 -10.37
C LEU A 120 5.03 -17.63 -8.96
N ALA A 121 6.15 -17.14 -8.42
CA ALA A 121 6.19 -16.50 -7.12
C ALA A 121 5.39 -15.19 -7.10
N GLU A 122 5.36 -14.43 -8.19
CA GLU A 122 4.53 -13.23 -8.31
C GLU A 122 3.03 -13.56 -8.28
N ILE A 123 2.60 -14.60 -9.00
CA ILE A 123 1.19 -15.07 -9.00
C ILE A 123 0.77 -15.55 -7.61
N GLU A 124 1.63 -16.28 -6.92
CA GLU A 124 1.35 -16.73 -5.55
C GLU A 124 1.27 -15.57 -4.56
N LEU A 125 2.16 -14.58 -4.70
CA LEU A 125 2.13 -13.37 -3.88
C LEU A 125 0.85 -12.56 -4.09
N GLU A 126 0.46 -12.33 -5.35
CA GLU A 126 -0.80 -11.63 -5.69
C GLU A 126 -2.00 -12.36 -5.08
N HIS A 127 -2.03 -13.67 -5.19
CA HIS A 127 -3.09 -14.47 -4.59
C HIS A 127 -3.13 -14.36 -3.06
N MET A 128 -1.98 -14.42 -2.39
CA MET A 128 -1.91 -14.24 -0.93
C MET A 128 -2.42 -12.85 -0.52
N ILE A 129 -2.06 -11.83 -1.27
CA ILE A 129 -2.53 -10.45 -1.05
C ILE A 129 -4.05 -10.36 -1.16
N ASP A 130 -4.65 -10.96 -2.18
CA ASP A 130 -6.10 -10.96 -2.38
C ASP A 130 -6.84 -11.65 -1.23
N VAL A 131 -6.34 -12.79 -0.76
CA VAL A 131 -6.90 -13.50 0.41
C VAL A 131 -6.79 -12.64 1.68
N LEU A 132 -5.66 -12.00 1.89
CA LEU A 132 -5.46 -11.10 3.05
C LEU A 132 -6.37 -9.88 2.97
N ALA A 133 -6.50 -9.26 1.80
CA ALA A 133 -7.37 -8.12 1.59
C ALA A 133 -8.86 -8.47 1.79
N ALA A 134 -9.29 -9.65 1.35
CA ALA A 134 -10.64 -10.13 1.55
C ALA A 134 -10.97 -10.38 3.04
N ARG A 135 -10.01 -10.84 3.83
CA ARG A 135 -10.19 -11.14 5.27
C ARG A 135 -10.06 -9.94 6.17
N LEU A 136 -9.05 -9.10 5.94
CA LEU A 136 -8.69 -7.98 6.81
C LEU A 136 -9.35 -6.66 6.38
N GLY A 137 -9.79 -6.59 5.14
CA GLY A 137 -10.20 -5.38 4.46
C GLY A 137 -9.05 -4.81 3.61
N PRO A 138 -9.34 -4.32 2.39
CA PRO A 138 -8.35 -3.87 1.41
C PRO A 138 -7.47 -2.73 1.94
N GLU A 139 -8.02 -1.87 2.80
CA GLU A 139 -7.30 -0.73 3.39
C GLU A 139 -6.19 -1.12 4.36
N LYS A 140 -6.23 -2.34 4.89
CA LYS A 140 -5.23 -2.82 5.87
C LYS A 140 -4.04 -3.49 5.21
N VAL A 141 -4.20 -3.99 3.99
CA VAL A 141 -3.11 -4.59 3.22
C VAL A 141 -2.50 -3.52 2.34
N ARG A 142 -1.31 -3.06 2.69
CA ARG A 142 -0.66 -1.91 2.04
C ARG A 142 0.67 -2.30 1.42
N ARG A 143 0.98 -1.64 0.31
CA ARG A 143 2.27 -1.72 -0.37
C ARG A 143 2.98 -0.37 -0.25
N ALA A 144 4.28 -0.41 0.02
CA ALA A 144 5.12 0.78 -0.06
C ALA A 144 5.47 1.05 -1.53
N ILE A 145 5.27 2.29 -1.95
CA ILE A 145 5.63 2.78 -3.29
C ILE A 145 6.70 3.87 -3.11
N PRO A 146 7.82 3.83 -3.83
CA PRO A 146 8.81 4.89 -3.78
C PRO A 146 8.23 6.19 -4.33
N CYS A 147 8.54 7.29 -3.64
CA CYS A 147 8.19 8.63 -4.05
C CYS A 147 9.44 9.42 -4.38
N ASP A 148 9.37 10.27 -5.39
CA ASP A 148 10.46 11.18 -5.76
C ASP A 148 10.58 12.31 -4.73
N SER A 149 11.20 11.98 -3.59
CA SER A 149 11.45 12.91 -2.49
C SER A 149 12.76 12.60 -1.79
N TRP A 150 13.56 13.64 -1.59
CA TRP A 150 14.78 13.58 -0.78
C TRP A 150 14.52 13.58 0.73
N HIS A 151 13.32 13.97 1.14
CA HIS A 151 12.88 13.87 2.53
C HIS A 151 12.51 12.42 2.84
N VAL A 152 13.20 11.82 3.78
CA VAL A 152 13.06 10.39 4.11
C VAL A 152 11.62 10.02 4.50
N GLU A 153 10.92 10.92 5.18
CA GLU A 153 9.53 10.73 5.59
C GLU A 153 8.54 10.72 4.43
N LYS A 154 8.98 11.26 3.28
CA LYS A 154 8.18 11.38 2.06
C LYS A 154 8.73 10.52 0.92
N SER A 155 9.76 9.70 1.16
CA SER A 155 10.39 8.86 0.15
C SER A 155 9.59 7.61 -0.19
N GLU A 156 8.62 7.25 0.64
CA GLU A 156 7.67 6.16 0.40
C GLU A 156 6.23 6.60 0.71
N GLU A 157 5.31 6.14 -0.08
CA GLU A 157 3.87 6.20 0.18
C GLU A 157 3.33 4.80 0.42
N ARG A 158 2.49 4.63 1.44
CA ARG A 158 1.83 3.36 1.73
C ARG A 158 0.41 3.41 1.21
N VAL A 159 0.20 2.80 0.06
CA VAL A 159 -1.12 2.72 -0.59
C VAL A 159 -1.76 1.35 -0.39
N ALA A 160 -3.08 1.30 -0.42
CA ALA A 160 -3.78 0.02 -0.43
C ALA A 160 -3.34 -0.79 -1.66
N VAL A 161 -3.13 -2.09 -1.50
CA VAL A 161 -2.60 -2.93 -2.59
C VAL A 161 -3.49 -2.87 -3.83
N THR A 162 -4.81 -2.74 -3.62
CA THR A 162 -5.80 -2.58 -4.69
C THR A 162 -5.68 -1.27 -5.47
N GLU A 163 -4.97 -0.27 -4.95
CA GLU A 163 -4.75 1.04 -5.56
C GLU A 163 -3.32 1.20 -6.11
N ALA A 164 -2.44 0.25 -5.77
CA ALA A 164 -1.03 0.30 -6.13
C ALA A 164 -0.78 0.01 -7.62
N GLU A 165 -1.79 -0.49 -8.34
CA GLU A 165 -1.62 -0.91 -9.72
C GLU A 165 -1.47 0.29 -10.68
N GLY A 166 -0.52 0.16 -11.61
CA GLY A 166 -0.13 1.25 -12.50
C GLY A 166 0.87 2.24 -11.89
N ARG A 167 1.14 2.16 -10.59
CA ARG A 167 2.17 2.94 -9.91
C ARG A 167 3.44 2.10 -9.71
N HIS A 168 3.85 1.35 -10.73
CA HIS A 168 5.13 0.64 -10.70
C HIS A 168 6.26 1.66 -10.82
N HIS A 169 6.80 2.06 -9.69
CA HIS A 169 8.08 2.74 -9.65
C HIS A 169 9.14 1.68 -9.38
N ASP A 170 10.11 1.61 -10.25
CA ASP A 170 11.24 0.72 -10.07
C ASP A 170 12.09 1.22 -8.89
N TRP A 171 12.25 0.37 -7.88
CA TRP A 171 13.17 0.64 -6.76
C TRP A 171 14.64 0.60 -7.20
N GLN A 172 14.91 0.15 -8.44
CA GLN A 172 16.25 0.05 -9.03
C GLN A 172 16.68 1.35 -9.72
N ILE A 173 16.20 2.50 -9.29
CA ILE A 173 16.79 3.76 -9.73
C ILE A 173 18.25 3.72 -9.27
N GLU A 174 19.17 3.60 -10.20
CA GLU A 174 20.60 3.75 -9.95
C GLU A 174 20.82 5.13 -9.31
N MET A 175 20.95 5.14 -8.00
CA MET A 175 21.30 6.36 -7.29
C MET A 175 22.69 6.77 -7.75
N PRO A 176 22.89 8.00 -8.25
CA PRO A 176 24.22 8.50 -8.54
C PRO A 176 25.12 8.29 -7.34
N SER A 177 26.35 7.82 -7.54
CA SER A 177 27.33 7.51 -6.48
C SER A 177 27.57 8.65 -5.49
N ILE A 178 27.30 9.89 -5.92
CA ILE A 178 27.34 11.12 -5.09
C ILE A 178 26.31 11.11 -3.96
N LEU A 179 25.23 10.33 -4.10
CA LEU A 179 24.10 10.27 -3.15
C LEU A 179 24.13 9.00 -2.29
N SER A 180 25.20 8.20 -2.38
CA SER A 180 25.33 6.95 -1.62
C SER A 180 25.72 7.14 -0.15
N ALA A 181 25.41 8.28 0.45
CA ALA A 181 25.58 8.45 1.89
C ALA A 181 24.72 7.39 2.62
N PRO A 182 25.32 6.53 3.47
CA PRO A 182 24.58 5.48 4.13
C PRO A 182 23.42 6.07 4.92
N ARG A 183 22.25 5.48 4.75
CA ARG A 183 21.01 5.83 5.47
C ARG A 183 20.89 5.02 6.75
N PRO A 184 20.24 5.54 7.80
CA PRO A 184 20.03 4.81 9.03
C PRO A 184 19.12 3.58 8.80
N VAL A 185 19.43 2.50 9.48
CA VAL A 185 18.62 1.26 9.42
C VAL A 185 17.29 1.42 10.14
N ARG A 186 17.25 2.30 11.14
CA ARG A 186 16.04 2.57 11.92
C ARG A 186 15.76 4.07 11.97
N LEU A 187 14.59 4.46 11.50
CA LEU A 187 14.08 5.82 11.63
C LEU A 187 13.11 5.93 12.82
N LEU A 188 13.08 7.11 13.43
CA LEU A 188 12.01 7.49 14.35
C LEU A 188 10.77 7.88 13.52
N ASN A 189 9.59 7.48 13.98
CA ASN A 189 8.32 7.84 13.31
C ASN A 189 8.13 9.36 13.20
N ILE A 190 8.60 10.07 14.23
CA ILE A 190 8.63 11.53 14.30
C ILE A 190 10.02 11.93 14.78
N ALA A 191 10.65 12.89 14.09
CA ALA A 191 11.94 13.42 14.51
C ALA A 191 11.82 14.09 15.89
N GLU A 192 12.72 13.74 16.81
CA GLU A 192 12.69 14.24 18.19
C GLU A 192 13.61 15.45 18.33
N PRO A 193 13.18 16.55 18.93
CA PRO A 193 14.02 17.70 19.17
C PRO A 193 15.17 17.35 20.14
N ILE A 194 16.36 17.86 19.84
CA ILE A 194 17.53 17.72 20.66
C ILE A 194 18.15 19.10 20.96
N THR A 195 18.78 19.22 22.11
CA THR A 195 19.60 20.40 22.45
C THR A 195 21.03 20.09 22.11
N THR A 196 21.71 21.02 21.43
CA THR A 196 23.09 20.83 20.97
C THR A 196 24.00 21.95 21.45
N ILE A 197 25.29 21.61 21.62
CA ILE A 197 26.36 22.57 21.84
C ILE A 197 27.34 22.43 20.67
N SER A 198 27.44 23.49 19.87
CA SER A 198 28.35 23.60 18.72
C SER A 198 29.29 24.76 18.91
N VAL A 199 30.50 24.68 18.36
CA VAL A 199 31.49 25.79 18.41
C VAL A 199 31.03 26.97 17.55
N LEU A 200 30.46 26.66 16.39
CA LEU A 200 29.93 27.65 15.45
C LEU A 200 28.53 27.20 15.01
N PRO A 201 27.64 28.14 14.62
CA PRO A 201 26.26 27.83 14.24
C PRO A 201 26.15 26.77 13.12
N ASP A 202 27.11 26.74 12.22
CA ASP A 202 27.12 25.87 11.02
C ASP A 202 27.95 24.60 11.18
N HIS A 203 28.57 24.39 12.32
CA HIS A 203 29.35 23.19 12.60
C HIS A 203 28.50 22.09 13.25
N PRO A 204 28.91 20.82 13.04
CA PRO A 204 28.26 19.72 13.74
C PRO A 204 28.43 19.87 15.26
N PRO A 205 27.45 19.40 16.05
CA PRO A 205 27.48 19.52 17.48
C PRO A 205 28.61 18.66 18.09
N GLN A 206 29.29 19.19 19.10
CA GLN A 206 30.26 18.46 19.92
C GLN A 206 29.60 17.71 21.07
N GLN A 207 28.48 18.23 21.55
CA GLN A 207 27.65 17.61 22.59
C GLN A 207 26.18 17.78 22.26
N LEU A 208 25.38 16.81 22.67
CA LEU A 208 23.93 16.90 22.54
C LEU A 208 23.23 16.31 23.76
N VAL A 209 22.02 16.78 23.99
CA VAL A 209 21.09 16.25 24.99
C VAL A 209 19.89 15.68 24.27
N TRP A 210 19.69 14.38 24.44
CA TRP A 210 18.54 13.67 23.89
C TRP A 210 17.88 12.79 24.96
N ARG A 211 16.58 12.88 25.12
CA ARG A 211 15.81 12.19 26.15
C ARG A 211 16.44 12.33 27.56
N LYS A 212 16.82 13.56 27.91
CA LYS A 212 17.45 13.92 29.19
C LYS A 212 18.84 13.32 29.42
N LYS A 213 19.42 12.65 28.43
CA LYS A 213 20.77 12.08 28.51
C LYS A 213 21.76 12.92 27.72
N HIS A 214 22.90 13.21 28.34
CA HIS A 214 23.98 13.97 27.72
C HIS A 214 24.91 13.02 26.96
N TRP A 215 25.26 13.40 25.73
CA TRP A 215 26.11 12.64 24.87
C TRP A 215 27.23 13.52 24.30
N LYS A 216 28.46 13.01 24.33
CA LYS A 216 29.59 13.62 23.65
C LYS A 216 29.71 13.02 22.24
N VAL A 217 29.92 13.87 21.24
CA VAL A 217 30.14 13.45 19.85
C VAL A 217 31.65 13.26 19.66
N THR A 218 32.05 12.07 19.18
CA THR A 218 33.44 11.73 18.90
C THR A 218 33.80 11.91 17.44
N GLN A 219 32.82 11.71 16.54
CA GLN A 219 33.00 11.89 15.11
C GLN A 219 31.69 12.40 14.49
N ALA A 220 31.81 13.31 13.53
CA ALA A 220 30.73 13.82 12.74
C ALA A 220 31.05 13.76 11.24
N SER A 221 30.07 13.44 10.42
CA SER A 221 30.17 13.44 8.96
C SER A 221 28.93 14.12 8.38
N GLY A 222 29.11 15.00 7.40
CA GLY A 222 28.10 15.85 6.78
C GLY A 222 28.59 17.27 6.66
N PRO A 223 27.74 18.26 6.33
CA PRO A 223 26.30 18.09 6.13
C PRO A 223 25.93 17.52 4.76
N GLU A 224 24.84 16.76 4.73
CA GLU A 224 24.09 16.48 3.52
C GLU A 224 22.89 17.43 3.51
N ARG A 225 22.87 18.39 2.59
CA ARG A 225 21.81 19.40 2.52
C ARG A 225 20.66 18.94 1.66
N VAL A 226 19.47 18.90 2.24
CA VAL A 226 18.22 18.62 1.57
C VAL A 226 17.41 19.92 1.55
N GLY A 227 17.20 20.45 0.34
CA GLY A 227 16.39 21.64 0.12
C GLY A 227 14.89 21.33 0.22
N PRO A 228 14.06 22.36 0.33
CA PRO A 228 12.61 22.22 0.25
C PRO A 228 12.18 21.75 -1.14
N ALA A 229 11.11 20.97 -1.19
CA ALA A 229 10.46 20.58 -2.45
C ALA A 229 9.73 21.80 -3.03
N TRP A 230 10.44 22.66 -3.78
CA TRP A 230 9.96 23.94 -4.31
C TRP A 230 8.77 23.80 -5.28
N TRP A 231 8.52 22.59 -5.79
CA TRP A 231 7.40 22.26 -6.67
C TRP A 231 6.11 21.87 -5.93
N GLN A 232 6.15 21.72 -4.59
CA GLN A 232 4.96 21.46 -3.78
C GLN A 232 4.35 22.77 -3.30
N ALA A 233 3.03 22.91 -3.41
CA ALA A 233 2.30 24.16 -3.16
C ALA A 233 2.37 24.69 -1.71
N ASP A 234 2.71 23.86 -0.73
CA ASP A 234 2.82 24.22 0.69
C ASP A 234 4.23 24.69 1.07
N LEU A 235 4.69 25.75 0.42
CA LEU A 235 6.03 26.31 0.65
C LEU A 235 6.21 27.02 2.00
N LYS A 236 5.15 27.31 2.74
CA LYS A 236 5.22 28.15 3.95
C LYS A 236 6.01 27.56 5.12
N ASP A 237 6.18 26.21 5.16
CA ASP A 237 6.89 25.53 6.25
C ASP A 237 8.07 24.64 5.80
N SER A 238 8.49 24.77 4.54
CA SER A 238 9.52 23.89 4.01
C SER A 238 10.90 24.53 4.13
N ARG A 239 11.57 24.23 5.25
CA ARG A 239 12.92 24.70 5.54
C ARG A 239 13.95 23.71 5.01
N SER A 240 15.14 24.22 4.65
CA SER A 240 16.27 23.34 4.33
C SER A 240 16.71 22.57 5.55
N ARG A 241 17.11 21.33 5.35
CA ARG A 241 17.67 20.46 6.38
C ARG A 241 19.08 20.04 6.04
N ASP A 242 19.96 20.19 7.01
CA ASP A 242 21.35 19.73 6.95
C ASP A 242 21.50 18.48 7.80
N TYR A 243 21.70 17.34 7.16
CA TYR A 243 21.80 16.05 7.83
C TYR A 243 23.23 15.71 8.21
N TYR A 244 23.41 15.20 9.42
CA TYR A 244 24.71 14.77 9.96
C TYR A 244 24.64 13.35 10.51
N ARG A 245 25.71 12.60 10.31
CA ARG A 245 25.95 11.33 10.96
C ARG A 245 26.89 11.56 12.11
N LEU A 246 26.45 11.26 13.33
CA LEU A 246 27.22 11.50 14.54
C LEU A 246 27.54 10.17 15.22
N GLN A 247 28.82 9.98 15.59
CA GLN A 247 29.23 8.89 16.46
C GLN A 247 29.25 9.43 17.89
N LEU A 248 28.48 8.78 18.78
CA LEU A 248 28.44 9.14 20.19
C LEU A 248 29.52 8.38 20.97
N SER A 249 30.09 9.03 21.99
CA SER A 249 31.00 8.35 22.94
C SER A 249 30.21 7.30 23.71
N GLN A 250 30.62 6.03 23.65
CA GLN A 250 29.95 4.90 24.32
C GLN A 250 28.47 4.72 23.92
N GLY A 251 28.11 5.10 22.71
CA GLY A 251 26.75 5.06 22.22
C GLY A 251 26.65 4.69 20.74
N PRO A 252 25.43 4.61 20.23
CA PRO A 252 25.17 4.30 18.86
C PRO A 252 25.64 5.41 17.92
N ARG A 253 25.80 5.07 16.64
CA ARG A 253 25.86 6.05 15.56
C ARG A 253 24.44 6.53 15.26
N ILE A 254 24.24 7.85 15.26
CA ILE A 254 22.95 8.48 15.10
C ILE A 254 22.90 9.37 13.86
N TRP A 255 21.69 9.57 13.36
CA TRP A 255 21.38 10.49 12.27
C TRP A 255 20.53 11.64 12.79
N VAL A 256 21.08 12.83 12.65
CA VAL A 256 20.43 14.06 13.12
C VAL A 256 20.35 15.05 11.97
N PHE A 257 19.44 15.97 12.04
CA PHE A 257 19.42 17.11 11.14
C PHE A 257 19.24 18.43 11.86
N ARG A 258 19.81 19.44 11.25
CA ARG A 258 19.57 20.84 11.56
C ARG A 258 18.54 21.39 10.57
N GLU A 259 17.50 22.00 11.05
CA GLU A 259 16.47 22.66 10.24
C GLU A 259 16.63 24.17 10.32
N GLY A 260 16.58 24.85 9.16
CA GLY A 260 16.76 26.28 9.03
C GLY A 260 18.21 26.68 8.68
N LEU A 261 18.35 27.82 8.05
CA LEU A 261 19.62 28.42 7.64
C LEU A 261 19.88 29.71 8.45
N ALA A 262 21.00 29.75 9.20
CA ALA A 262 21.40 30.93 9.97
C ALA A 262 21.55 32.19 9.08
N GLU A 263 22.07 32.01 7.87
CA GLU A 263 22.25 33.08 6.89
C GLU A 263 20.94 33.77 6.46
N ARG A 264 19.81 33.05 6.57
CA ARG A 264 18.46 33.57 6.25
C ARG A 264 17.73 34.12 7.48
N GLY A 265 18.34 34.07 8.67
CA GLY A 265 17.68 34.46 9.90
C GLY A 265 16.62 33.46 10.40
N ASP A 266 16.65 32.23 9.90
CA ASP A 266 15.71 31.20 10.33
C ASP A 266 15.96 30.80 11.80
N LYS A 267 14.90 30.42 12.50
CA LYS A 267 15.03 29.75 13.79
C LYS A 267 15.61 28.36 13.57
N ILE A 268 16.82 28.15 14.06
CA ILE A 268 17.52 26.88 13.93
C ILE A 268 16.99 25.88 14.97
N GLY A 269 16.63 24.68 14.50
CA GLY A 269 16.28 23.54 15.32
C GLY A 269 17.15 22.33 15.00
N TRP A 270 17.48 21.53 16.01
CA TRP A 270 18.17 20.26 15.83
C TRP A 270 17.26 19.10 16.22
N TYR A 271 17.29 18.04 15.42
CA TYR A 271 16.38 16.90 15.56
C TYR A 271 17.11 15.58 15.38
N MET A 272 16.78 14.62 16.22
CA MET A 272 17.16 13.22 16.09
C MET A 272 16.18 12.50 15.20
N GLN A 273 16.66 11.78 14.16
CA GLN A 273 15.79 11.10 13.20
C GLN A 273 16.04 9.61 13.07
N GLY A 274 17.25 9.12 13.32
CA GLY A 274 17.50 7.70 13.10
C GLY A 274 18.78 7.17 13.74
N PHE A 275 18.92 5.84 13.64
CA PHE A 275 20.03 5.08 14.17
C PHE A 275 20.68 4.26 13.07
N PHE A 276 22.00 4.23 13.09
CA PHE A 276 22.81 3.27 12.33
C PHE A 276 23.10 2.05 13.22
N CYS A 277 23.34 0.91 12.60
CA CYS A 277 23.87 -0.26 13.32
C CYS A 277 25.32 -0.03 13.77
#